data_76e88da9aca37a86172ac44b4519ec7f
#
_entry.id   76e88da9aca37a86172ac44b4519ec7f
#
_cell.length_a   1.000
_cell.length_b   1.000
_cell.length_c   1.000
_cell.angle_alpha   90.00
_cell.angle_beta   90.00
_cell.angle_gamma   90.00
#
_symmetry.space_group_name_H-M   'P 1'
#
loop_
_entity.id
_entity.type
_entity.pdbx_description
1 polymer ?
#
loop_
_entity_poly.entity_id
_entity_poly.type
_entity_poly.pdbx_seq_one_letter_code
_entity_poly.pdbx_strand_id
1 'polypeptide(L)'
;MNLRPSHPHPARRGPRIAVLGSYGGFNIGDEAILTCVLSCLRARRPGAHLVVLSRNAEHTRAHHPDADEVVPWEGVSRNHVLDVLPGLDLLVLGGGGILYDGEARRYLRLVRAAQTRQVPTFAYAVGAGPLTDAEDRDAVRTVLAEMDDVVVRDEESRLVLEEVGLEREVAVTADPALLLAPEPFTEAMMRDEGIPSGARLVGMSVREPGRAAEKLDEGDYHALLADVADFLVRRLDARVVFLPMERHDVRHAHAVLSHMTAPDQGRILHGDYSPGQVLGFMRHLDVAVGMRLHFVIFAALTGVPVLPLPYSGKVFDFARRLGAPALVGVAREQAGLLLAEVDRLWDEYPQRRDGLRTRMGELCASAQETCERCGSLLDEIGAARGSGGAPAPDEGPSGDGPYRAEPRPLHA
;
A
#
# COMPACT_ATOMS: atom_id res chain seq x y z
N MET A 1 -22.77 -38.67 -12.55
CA MET A 1 -22.02 -37.54 -13.10
C MET A 1 -23.04 -36.42 -13.29
N ASN A 2 -23.32 -35.66 -12.21
CA ASN A 2 -24.36 -34.61 -12.22
C ASN A 2 -23.66 -33.29 -12.39
N LEU A 3 -23.68 -32.75 -13.61
CA LEU A 3 -23.36 -31.37 -13.91
C LEU A 3 -24.41 -30.48 -13.22
N ARG A 4 -24.01 -29.75 -12.18
CA ARG A 4 -24.85 -28.69 -11.62
C ARG A 4 -25.01 -27.61 -12.67
N PRO A 5 -26.24 -27.15 -12.95
CA PRO A 5 -26.44 -26.04 -13.88
C PRO A 5 -25.77 -24.79 -13.31
N SER A 6 -24.93 -24.12 -14.12
CA SER A 6 -24.42 -22.80 -13.85
C SER A 6 -25.60 -21.84 -13.72
N HIS A 7 -25.89 -21.36 -12.51
CA HIS A 7 -26.85 -20.30 -12.32
C HIS A 7 -26.36 -19.05 -13.05
N PRO A 8 -27.13 -18.43 -13.93
CA PRO A 8 -26.78 -17.16 -14.49
C PRO A 8 -26.71 -16.15 -13.34
N HIS A 9 -25.56 -15.52 -13.14
CA HIS A 9 -25.44 -14.40 -12.23
C HIS A 9 -26.38 -13.28 -12.69
N PRO A 10 -27.15 -12.64 -11.77
CA PRO A 10 -27.97 -11.51 -12.14
C PRO A 10 -27.08 -10.44 -12.79
N ALA A 11 -27.59 -9.77 -13.83
CA ALA A 11 -26.88 -8.74 -14.58
C ALA A 11 -26.29 -7.72 -13.59
N ARG A 12 -24.97 -7.71 -13.44
CA ARG A 12 -24.26 -6.81 -12.53
C ARG A 12 -24.32 -5.40 -13.11
N ARG A 13 -24.71 -4.44 -12.31
CA ARG A 13 -24.81 -3.03 -12.71
C ARG A 13 -23.45 -2.33 -12.85
N GLY A 14 -22.32 -2.99 -12.55
CA GLY A 14 -20.96 -2.42 -12.58
C GLY A 14 -19.86 -3.47 -12.68
N PRO A 15 -18.60 -3.04 -12.95
CA PRO A 15 -17.48 -3.96 -13.08
C PRO A 15 -17.13 -4.61 -11.73
N ARG A 16 -16.61 -5.85 -11.78
CA ARG A 16 -16.05 -6.56 -10.63
C ARG A 16 -14.53 -6.44 -10.68
N ILE A 17 -13.97 -5.75 -9.70
CA ILE A 17 -12.55 -5.41 -9.63
C ILE A 17 -11.95 -6.05 -8.38
N ALA A 18 -10.89 -6.85 -8.56
CA ALA A 18 -10.15 -7.39 -7.44
C ALA A 18 -8.88 -6.57 -7.19
N VAL A 19 -8.55 -6.36 -5.92
CA VAL A 19 -7.33 -5.68 -5.47
C VAL A 19 -6.50 -6.67 -4.67
N LEU A 20 -5.26 -6.89 -5.08
CA LEU A 20 -4.29 -7.81 -4.48
C LEU A 20 -3.08 -7.02 -3.98
N GLY A 21 -2.68 -7.22 -2.73
CA GLY A 21 -1.50 -6.59 -2.15
C GLY A 21 -1.16 -7.13 -0.77
N SER A 22 -0.33 -6.43 -0.02
CA SER A 22 0.09 -6.81 1.34
C SER A 22 -0.95 -6.47 2.42
N TYR A 23 -2.22 -6.53 2.07
CA TYR A 23 -3.34 -6.09 2.90
C TYR A 23 -3.73 -7.12 3.98
N GLY A 24 -4.18 -6.64 5.14
CA GLY A 24 -4.43 -7.48 6.31
C GLY A 24 -3.15 -7.89 7.05
N GLY A 25 -2.00 -7.29 6.69
CA GLY A 25 -0.70 -7.56 7.30
C GLY A 25 -0.39 -6.73 8.54
N PHE A 26 -1.33 -5.90 9.00
CA PHE A 26 -1.15 -4.98 10.13
C PHE A 26 -0.02 -3.95 9.93
N ASN A 27 0.24 -3.58 8.70
CA ASN A 27 1.12 -2.48 8.33
C ASN A 27 0.24 -1.28 7.95
N ILE A 28 0.25 -0.23 8.76
CA ILE A 28 -0.61 0.95 8.61
C ILE A 28 -0.41 1.60 7.22
N GLY A 29 0.81 1.55 6.68
CA GLY A 29 1.09 2.07 5.36
C GLY A 29 0.41 1.29 4.23
N ASP A 30 0.45 -0.04 4.29
CA ASP A 30 -0.20 -0.89 3.29
C ASP A 30 -1.72 -0.77 3.37
N GLU A 31 -2.27 -0.64 4.60
CA GLU A 31 -3.70 -0.38 4.81
C GLU A 31 -4.10 1.02 4.29
N ALA A 32 -3.23 2.04 4.44
CA ALA A 32 -3.46 3.37 3.87
C ALA A 32 -3.52 3.33 2.34
N ILE A 33 -2.62 2.58 1.72
CA ILE A 33 -2.64 2.35 0.27
C ILE A 33 -3.96 1.70 -0.15
N LEU A 34 -4.40 0.65 0.56
CA LEU A 34 -5.66 -0.02 0.25
C LEU A 34 -6.84 0.95 0.34
N THR A 35 -6.93 1.75 1.40
CA THR A 35 -7.96 2.78 1.56
C THR A 35 -8.00 3.72 0.35
N CYS A 36 -6.84 4.21 -0.10
CA CYS A 36 -6.75 5.12 -1.24
C CYS A 36 -7.12 4.44 -2.56
N VAL A 37 -6.68 3.20 -2.79
CA VAL A 37 -7.03 2.44 -3.99
C VAL A 37 -8.53 2.18 -4.07
N LEU A 38 -9.17 1.73 -2.97
CA LEU A 38 -10.61 1.48 -2.93
C LEU A 38 -11.39 2.78 -3.17
N SER A 39 -11.02 3.88 -2.50
CA SER A 39 -11.63 5.19 -2.70
C SER A 39 -11.51 5.68 -4.14
N CYS A 40 -10.36 5.52 -4.77
CA CYS A 40 -10.13 5.85 -6.18
C CYS A 40 -11.05 5.03 -7.10
N LEU A 41 -11.06 3.70 -6.95
CA LEU A 41 -11.88 2.81 -7.76
C LEU A 41 -13.37 3.10 -7.58
N ARG A 42 -13.82 3.37 -6.36
CA ARG A 42 -15.20 3.73 -6.04
C ARG A 42 -15.59 5.06 -6.66
N ALA A 43 -14.71 6.06 -6.59
CA ALA A 43 -14.96 7.37 -7.19
C ALA A 43 -15.06 7.31 -8.73
N ARG A 44 -14.19 6.51 -9.38
CA ARG A 44 -14.20 6.31 -10.84
C ARG A 44 -15.35 5.43 -11.32
N ARG A 45 -15.77 4.47 -10.51
CA ARG A 45 -16.82 3.49 -10.82
C ARG A 45 -17.72 3.27 -9.61
N PRO A 46 -18.68 4.16 -9.34
CA PRO A 46 -19.56 4.06 -8.15
C PRO A 46 -20.32 2.74 -8.04
N GLY A 47 -20.62 2.10 -9.17
CA GLY A 47 -21.29 0.81 -9.22
C GLY A 47 -20.37 -0.42 -9.25
N ALA A 48 -19.05 -0.24 -9.09
CA ALA A 48 -18.12 -1.37 -9.08
C ALA A 48 -18.35 -2.27 -7.86
N HIS A 49 -18.14 -3.57 -8.05
CA HIS A 49 -18.03 -4.55 -6.96
C HIS A 49 -16.55 -4.78 -6.64
N LEU A 50 -16.09 -4.25 -5.51
CA LEU A 50 -14.70 -4.27 -5.09
C LEU A 50 -14.40 -5.49 -4.23
N VAL A 51 -13.48 -6.32 -4.69
CA VAL A 51 -13.03 -7.54 -4.02
C VAL A 51 -11.61 -7.32 -3.51
N VAL A 52 -11.35 -7.49 -2.22
CA VAL A 52 -10.00 -7.41 -1.67
C VAL A 52 -9.46 -8.81 -1.38
N LEU A 53 -8.33 -9.15 -1.97
CA LEU A 53 -7.56 -10.35 -1.63
C LEU A 53 -6.66 -10.01 -0.44
N SER A 54 -6.99 -10.54 0.73
CA SER A 54 -6.37 -10.15 2.01
C SER A 54 -5.62 -11.32 2.67
N ARG A 55 -4.53 -11.00 3.38
CA ARG A 55 -3.81 -11.93 4.26
C ARG A 55 -4.64 -12.26 5.52
N ASN A 56 -5.39 -11.27 6.03
CA ASN A 56 -6.30 -11.41 7.15
C ASN A 56 -7.65 -10.77 6.82
N ALA A 57 -8.58 -11.60 6.37
CA ALA A 57 -9.89 -11.12 5.91
C ALA A 57 -10.75 -10.51 7.02
N GLU A 58 -10.58 -10.94 8.28
CA GLU A 58 -11.30 -10.38 9.42
C GLU A 58 -10.86 -8.92 9.68
N HIS A 59 -9.56 -8.70 9.78
CA HIS A 59 -8.99 -7.36 9.94
C HIS A 59 -9.40 -6.44 8.78
N THR A 60 -9.26 -6.90 7.54
CA THR A 60 -9.62 -6.07 6.38
C THR A 60 -11.11 -5.71 6.35
N ARG A 61 -12.02 -6.62 6.69
CA ARG A 61 -13.46 -6.30 6.78
C ARG A 61 -13.76 -5.26 7.85
N ALA A 62 -13.05 -5.30 8.97
CA ALA A 62 -13.24 -4.35 10.07
C ALA A 62 -12.78 -2.93 9.71
N HIS A 63 -11.68 -2.80 8.94
CA HIS A 63 -11.02 -1.52 8.68
C HIS A 63 -11.28 -0.93 7.29
N HIS A 64 -11.82 -1.72 6.35
CA HIS A 64 -12.08 -1.28 4.96
C HIS A 64 -13.54 -1.54 4.55
N PRO A 65 -14.50 -0.74 5.05
CA PRO A 65 -15.92 -0.92 4.76
C PRO A 65 -16.27 -0.67 3.28
N ASP A 66 -15.40 -0.04 2.50
CA ASP A 66 -15.54 0.19 1.07
C ASP A 66 -15.32 -1.07 0.21
N ALA A 67 -14.78 -2.16 0.80
CA ALA A 67 -14.67 -3.44 0.15
C ALA A 67 -16.02 -4.18 0.21
N ASP A 68 -16.60 -4.51 -0.96
CA ASP A 68 -17.85 -5.27 -1.02
C ASP A 68 -17.65 -6.75 -0.70
N GLU A 69 -16.46 -7.27 -0.97
CA GLU A 69 -16.09 -8.66 -0.72
C GLU A 69 -14.62 -8.73 -0.27
N VAL A 70 -14.35 -9.52 0.77
CA VAL A 70 -12.97 -9.77 1.24
C VAL A 70 -12.70 -11.25 1.24
N VAL A 71 -11.71 -11.68 0.47
CA VAL A 71 -11.33 -13.08 0.28
C VAL A 71 -9.94 -13.32 0.88
N PRO A 72 -9.78 -14.25 1.81
CA PRO A 72 -8.46 -14.64 2.28
C PRO A 72 -7.69 -15.33 1.15
N TRP A 73 -6.41 -14.97 0.98
CA TRP A 73 -5.57 -15.63 -0.01
C TRP A 73 -4.35 -16.34 0.60
N GLU A 74 -4.08 -16.13 1.89
CA GLU A 74 -3.14 -16.91 2.68
C GLU A 74 -3.87 -17.90 3.60
N GLY A 75 -3.25 -19.04 3.89
CA GLY A 75 -3.81 -20.07 4.75
C GLY A 75 -5.01 -20.85 4.17
N VAL A 76 -5.35 -20.61 2.91
CA VAL A 76 -6.46 -21.26 2.21
C VAL A 76 -5.98 -22.09 1.01
N SER A 77 -6.84 -22.96 0.49
CA SER A 77 -6.49 -23.72 -0.72
C SER A 77 -6.34 -22.80 -1.93
N ARG A 78 -5.39 -23.16 -2.82
CA ARG A 78 -5.19 -22.43 -4.07
C ARG A 78 -6.48 -22.30 -4.89
N ASN A 79 -7.31 -23.33 -4.92
CA ASN A 79 -8.56 -23.32 -5.69
C ASN A 79 -9.52 -22.24 -5.16
N HIS A 80 -9.61 -22.07 -3.84
CA HIS A 80 -10.45 -21.02 -3.25
C HIS A 80 -10.12 -19.62 -3.78
N VAL A 81 -8.84 -19.32 -3.91
CA VAL A 81 -8.41 -18.02 -4.45
C VAL A 81 -8.63 -17.94 -5.97
N LEU A 82 -8.38 -19.04 -6.69
CA LEU A 82 -8.57 -19.09 -8.15
C LEU A 82 -10.06 -19.02 -8.55
N ASP A 83 -10.99 -19.40 -7.67
CA ASP A 83 -12.44 -19.32 -7.90
C ASP A 83 -12.95 -17.85 -7.92
N VAL A 84 -12.14 -16.89 -7.42
CA VAL A 84 -12.46 -15.46 -7.49
C VAL A 84 -12.25 -14.89 -8.90
N LEU A 85 -11.24 -15.41 -9.62
CA LEU A 85 -10.79 -14.86 -10.90
C LEU A 85 -11.86 -14.89 -12.02
N PRO A 86 -12.68 -15.96 -12.18
CA PRO A 86 -13.74 -15.93 -13.16
C PRO A 86 -14.75 -14.81 -12.91
N GLY A 87 -15.01 -14.01 -13.94
CA GLY A 87 -15.93 -12.89 -13.88
C GLY A 87 -15.36 -11.62 -13.23
N LEU A 88 -14.06 -11.54 -13.04
CA LEU A 88 -13.38 -10.26 -12.82
C LEU A 88 -13.30 -9.48 -14.12
N ASP A 89 -13.48 -8.18 -14.01
CA ASP A 89 -13.27 -7.23 -15.11
C ASP A 89 -11.85 -6.66 -15.07
N LEU A 90 -11.23 -6.61 -13.88
CA LEU A 90 -9.86 -6.16 -13.68
C LEU A 90 -9.28 -6.80 -12.42
N LEU A 91 -8.02 -7.20 -12.47
CA LEU A 91 -7.19 -7.48 -11.27
C LEU A 91 -6.16 -6.37 -11.12
N VAL A 92 -6.24 -5.64 -10.01
CA VAL A 92 -5.28 -4.62 -9.61
C VAL A 92 -4.25 -5.26 -8.69
N LEU A 93 -2.99 -5.28 -9.12
CA LEU A 93 -1.86 -5.51 -8.22
C LEU A 93 -1.59 -4.19 -7.49
N GLY A 94 -2.04 -4.11 -6.24
CA GLY A 94 -2.08 -2.88 -5.48
C GLY A 94 -0.70 -2.38 -5.08
N GLY A 95 -0.64 -1.11 -4.67
CA GLY A 95 0.58 -0.41 -4.30
C GLY A 95 1.32 -0.99 -3.09
N GLY A 96 2.39 -0.34 -2.73
CA GLY A 96 3.28 -0.76 -1.66
C GLY A 96 4.53 -1.48 -2.17
N GLY A 97 5.47 -1.74 -1.27
CA GLY A 97 6.70 -2.44 -1.60
C GLY A 97 6.47 -3.95 -1.60
N ILE A 98 5.98 -4.51 -2.68
CA ILE A 98 5.60 -5.93 -2.80
C ILE A 98 6.44 -6.73 -3.80
N LEU A 99 7.19 -6.06 -4.68
CA LEU A 99 8.05 -6.70 -5.67
C LEU A 99 9.50 -6.76 -5.15
N TYR A 100 9.79 -7.66 -4.20
CA TYR A 100 11.12 -7.90 -3.67
C TYR A 100 11.38 -9.39 -3.44
N ASP A 101 12.65 -9.75 -3.22
CA ASP A 101 13.08 -11.14 -3.04
C ASP A 101 12.26 -11.88 -1.98
N GLY A 102 11.77 -13.07 -2.33
CA GLY A 102 10.96 -13.93 -1.47
C GLY A 102 9.46 -13.62 -1.43
N GLU A 103 9.03 -12.42 -1.80
CA GLU A 103 7.61 -12.04 -1.79
C GLU A 103 7.03 -11.88 -3.21
N ALA A 104 7.80 -11.36 -4.17
CA ALA A 104 7.29 -11.04 -5.51
C ALA A 104 6.51 -12.19 -6.16
N ARG A 105 7.08 -13.41 -6.16
CA ARG A 105 6.43 -14.59 -6.76
C ARG A 105 5.10 -14.97 -6.14
N ARG A 106 4.87 -14.63 -4.86
CA ARG A 106 3.61 -14.95 -4.16
C ARG A 106 2.44 -14.18 -4.78
N TYR A 107 2.62 -12.90 -5.04
CA TYR A 107 1.62 -12.04 -5.70
C TYR A 107 1.53 -12.35 -7.19
N LEU A 108 2.67 -12.47 -7.86
CA LEU A 108 2.73 -12.64 -9.31
C LEU A 108 2.13 -13.96 -9.80
N ARG A 109 2.08 -15.01 -8.97
CA ARG A 109 1.34 -16.25 -9.28
C ARG A 109 -0.15 -16.01 -9.49
N LEU A 110 -0.76 -15.10 -8.71
CA LEU A 110 -2.18 -14.76 -8.87
C LEU A 110 -2.40 -13.87 -10.08
N VAL A 111 -1.51 -12.90 -10.31
CA VAL A 111 -1.54 -12.08 -11.53
C VAL A 111 -1.43 -12.97 -12.77
N ARG A 112 -0.46 -13.88 -12.81
CA ARG A 112 -0.31 -14.85 -13.92
C ARG A 112 -1.53 -15.73 -14.13
N ALA A 113 -2.17 -16.15 -13.05
CA ALA A 113 -3.41 -16.94 -13.13
C ALA A 113 -4.59 -16.13 -13.71
N ALA A 114 -4.63 -14.81 -13.45
CA ALA A 114 -5.61 -13.89 -14.05
C ALA A 114 -5.33 -13.71 -15.54
N GLN A 115 -4.09 -13.42 -15.92
CA GLN A 115 -3.64 -13.29 -17.33
C GLN A 115 -3.99 -14.53 -18.16
N THR A 116 -3.72 -15.73 -17.62
CA THR A 116 -4.06 -17.01 -18.28
C THR A 116 -5.58 -17.16 -18.55
N ARG A 117 -6.40 -16.43 -17.78
CA ARG A 117 -7.86 -16.40 -17.92
C ARG A 117 -8.35 -15.16 -18.69
N GLN A 118 -7.43 -14.42 -19.30
CA GLN A 118 -7.70 -13.19 -20.04
C GLN A 118 -8.40 -12.11 -19.18
N VAL A 119 -8.14 -12.12 -17.86
CA VAL A 119 -8.54 -11.04 -16.96
C VAL A 119 -7.51 -9.93 -17.10
N PRO A 120 -7.93 -8.71 -17.48
CA PRO A 120 -7.04 -7.55 -17.50
C PRO A 120 -6.35 -7.32 -16.14
N THR A 121 -5.09 -6.84 -16.19
CA THR A 121 -4.24 -6.69 -15.01
C THR A 121 -3.55 -5.32 -14.99
N PHE A 122 -3.56 -4.65 -13.85
CA PHE A 122 -2.99 -3.32 -13.66
C PHE A 122 -2.07 -3.31 -12.43
N ALA A 123 -0.82 -2.84 -12.57
CA ALA A 123 0.06 -2.59 -11.42
C ALA A 123 -0.11 -1.15 -10.94
N TYR A 124 -0.63 -0.98 -9.73
CA TYR A 124 -1.05 0.31 -9.18
C TYR A 124 0.02 0.91 -8.27
N ALA A 125 0.91 1.72 -8.81
CA ALA A 125 1.99 2.40 -8.08
C ALA A 125 2.78 1.45 -7.16
N VAL A 126 3.20 0.30 -7.69
CA VAL A 126 3.95 -0.71 -6.94
C VAL A 126 5.39 -0.27 -6.68
N GLY A 127 5.93 -0.67 -5.53
CA GLY A 127 7.34 -0.53 -5.21
C GLY A 127 8.11 -1.80 -5.55
N ALA A 128 9.28 -1.68 -6.17
CA ALA A 128 10.15 -2.79 -6.51
C ALA A 128 11.52 -2.69 -5.82
N GLY A 129 12.09 -3.84 -5.49
CA GLY A 129 13.44 -4.00 -4.96
C GLY A 129 13.57 -4.16 -3.44
N PRO A 130 14.68 -4.80 -3.00
CA PRO A 130 15.72 -5.41 -3.84
C PRO A 130 15.23 -6.68 -4.56
N LEU A 131 15.74 -6.92 -5.78
CA LEU A 131 15.48 -8.11 -6.59
C LEU A 131 16.83 -8.69 -7.04
N THR A 132 17.35 -9.65 -6.27
CA THR A 132 18.63 -10.33 -6.51
C THR A 132 18.44 -11.81 -6.84
N ASP A 133 17.33 -12.42 -6.36
CA ASP A 133 16.98 -13.80 -6.65
C ASP A 133 16.58 -13.97 -8.13
N ALA A 134 17.17 -14.95 -8.81
CA ALA A 134 16.97 -15.14 -10.25
C ALA A 134 15.53 -15.54 -10.61
N GLU A 135 14.84 -16.31 -9.76
CA GLU A 135 13.46 -16.75 -10.02
C GLU A 135 12.46 -15.58 -9.75
N ASP A 136 12.74 -14.75 -8.74
CA ASP A 136 11.94 -13.54 -8.50
C ASP A 136 12.12 -12.53 -9.64
N ARG A 137 13.36 -12.32 -10.13
CA ARG A 137 13.65 -11.46 -11.29
C ARG A 137 12.91 -11.94 -12.55
N ASP A 138 12.99 -13.25 -12.85
CA ASP A 138 12.29 -13.81 -14.02
C ASP A 138 10.77 -13.70 -13.91
N ALA A 139 10.21 -13.97 -12.73
CA ALA A 139 8.78 -13.82 -12.48
C ALA A 139 8.32 -12.36 -12.66
N VAL A 140 9.06 -11.39 -12.11
CA VAL A 140 8.76 -9.96 -12.27
C VAL A 140 8.82 -9.58 -13.74
N ARG A 141 9.91 -9.90 -14.45
CA ARG A 141 10.08 -9.57 -15.86
C ARG A 141 8.95 -10.16 -16.72
N THR A 142 8.65 -11.45 -16.56
CA THR A 142 7.69 -12.15 -17.43
C THR A 142 6.24 -11.78 -17.14
N VAL A 143 5.86 -11.61 -15.87
CA VAL A 143 4.47 -11.31 -15.52
C VAL A 143 4.14 -9.85 -15.79
N LEU A 144 5.04 -8.91 -15.44
CA LEU A 144 4.79 -7.50 -15.69
C LEU A 144 4.80 -7.15 -17.19
N ALA A 145 5.58 -7.88 -18.00
CA ALA A 145 5.58 -7.69 -19.46
C ALA A 145 4.20 -7.90 -20.10
N GLU A 146 3.37 -8.77 -19.53
CA GLU A 146 2.03 -9.11 -20.03
C GLU A 146 0.89 -8.34 -19.33
N MET A 147 1.18 -7.42 -18.41
CA MET A 147 0.14 -6.58 -17.77
C MET A 147 -0.36 -5.52 -18.75
N ASP A 148 -1.61 -5.10 -18.61
CA ASP A 148 -2.20 -4.05 -19.46
C ASP A 148 -1.54 -2.71 -19.19
N ASP A 149 -1.27 -2.36 -17.91
CA ASP A 149 -0.47 -1.19 -17.56
C ASP A 149 0.37 -1.44 -16.30
N VAL A 150 1.54 -0.79 -16.23
CA VAL A 150 2.48 -0.88 -15.10
C VAL A 150 2.85 0.51 -14.63
N VAL A 151 2.42 0.84 -13.42
CA VAL A 151 2.74 2.08 -12.74
C VAL A 151 3.54 1.74 -11.48
N VAL A 152 4.66 2.42 -11.27
CA VAL A 152 5.47 2.36 -10.06
C VAL A 152 5.41 3.68 -9.29
N ARG A 153 5.63 3.63 -7.97
CA ARG A 153 5.50 4.81 -7.10
C ARG A 153 6.73 5.71 -7.06
N ASP A 154 7.87 5.23 -7.52
CA ASP A 154 9.16 5.93 -7.44
C ASP A 154 10.12 5.50 -8.53
N GLU A 155 11.09 6.37 -8.79
CA GLU A 155 12.11 6.18 -9.81
C GLU A 155 13.04 4.99 -9.49
N GLU A 156 13.31 4.73 -8.20
CA GLU A 156 14.12 3.58 -7.78
C GLU A 156 13.45 2.28 -8.23
N SER A 157 12.13 2.15 -8.04
CA SER A 157 11.37 0.99 -8.50
C SER A 157 11.43 0.81 -10.02
N ARG A 158 11.38 1.90 -10.80
CA ARG A 158 11.53 1.87 -12.25
C ARG A 158 12.90 1.34 -12.65
N LEU A 159 13.95 1.86 -12.04
CA LEU A 159 15.34 1.41 -12.32
C LEU A 159 15.53 -0.07 -11.98
N VAL A 160 14.96 -0.54 -10.87
CA VAL A 160 15.00 -1.97 -10.50
C VAL A 160 14.31 -2.83 -11.57
N LEU A 161 13.14 -2.38 -12.09
CA LEU A 161 12.43 -3.12 -13.14
C LEU A 161 13.22 -3.13 -14.47
N GLU A 162 13.89 -2.04 -14.81
CA GLU A 162 14.80 -2.01 -15.97
C GLU A 162 16.00 -2.95 -15.79
N GLU A 163 16.58 -2.97 -14.59
CA GLU A 163 17.71 -3.85 -14.25
C GLU A 163 17.35 -5.34 -14.33
N VAL A 164 16.11 -5.72 -14.00
CA VAL A 164 15.64 -7.11 -14.18
C VAL A 164 15.32 -7.44 -15.64
N GLY A 165 15.42 -6.49 -16.56
CA GLY A 165 15.23 -6.68 -17.99
C GLY A 165 13.76 -6.56 -18.44
N LEU A 166 12.97 -5.75 -17.79
CA LEU A 166 11.60 -5.45 -18.24
C LEU A 166 11.64 -4.45 -19.41
N GLU A 167 11.31 -4.93 -20.62
CA GLU A 167 11.36 -4.17 -21.88
C GLU A 167 9.99 -3.57 -22.24
N ARG A 168 9.40 -2.75 -21.34
CA ARG A 168 8.18 -2.02 -21.62
C ARG A 168 8.21 -0.65 -20.94
N GLU A 169 7.35 0.24 -21.38
CA GLU A 169 7.13 1.50 -20.69
C GLU A 169 6.56 1.23 -19.29
N VAL A 170 7.16 1.89 -18.30
CA VAL A 170 6.75 1.87 -16.90
C VAL A 170 6.51 3.33 -16.47
N ALA A 171 5.27 3.64 -16.14
CA ALA A 171 4.94 4.97 -15.66
C ALA A 171 5.40 5.13 -14.20
N VAL A 172 6.00 6.29 -13.91
CA VAL A 172 6.42 6.65 -12.53
C VAL A 172 5.49 7.72 -12.01
N THR A 173 4.87 7.46 -10.87
CA THR A 173 3.97 8.39 -10.20
C THR A 173 4.41 8.65 -8.76
N ALA A 174 3.50 8.51 -7.79
CA ALA A 174 3.80 8.62 -6.38
C ALA A 174 3.00 7.60 -5.57
N ASP A 175 3.38 7.44 -4.28
CA ASP A 175 2.74 6.47 -3.39
C ASP A 175 1.25 6.82 -3.19
N PRO A 176 0.32 5.87 -3.36
CA PRO A 176 -1.12 6.13 -3.21
C PRO A 176 -1.53 6.65 -1.83
N ALA A 177 -0.77 6.33 -0.78
CA ALA A 177 -1.04 6.83 0.57
C ALA A 177 -0.98 8.38 0.67
N LEU A 178 -0.41 9.06 -0.32
CA LEU A 178 -0.43 10.52 -0.45
C LEU A 178 -1.84 11.10 -0.66
N LEU A 179 -2.80 10.25 -1.03
CA LEU A 179 -4.20 10.64 -1.21
C LEU A 179 -5.07 10.34 0.02
N LEU A 180 -4.47 9.85 1.12
CA LEU A 180 -5.20 9.52 2.33
C LEU A 180 -5.80 10.77 2.97
N ALA A 181 -7.11 10.69 3.29
CA ALA A 181 -7.78 11.73 4.05
C ALA A 181 -7.64 11.48 5.57
N PRO A 182 -7.35 12.52 6.36
CA PRO A 182 -7.29 12.37 7.80
C PRO A 182 -8.70 12.20 8.39
N GLU A 183 -8.82 11.25 9.32
CA GLU A 183 -9.99 11.07 10.17
C GLU A 183 -9.76 11.73 11.54
N PRO A 184 -10.81 12.09 12.28
CA PRO A 184 -10.66 12.69 13.60
C PRO A 184 -9.91 11.74 14.57
N PHE A 185 -8.85 12.25 15.23
CA PHE A 185 -8.29 11.64 16.42
C PHE A 185 -8.75 12.46 17.62
N THR A 186 -9.68 11.90 18.38
CA THR A 186 -10.45 12.66 19.39
C THR A 186 -9.68 12.84 20.69
N GLU A 187 -10.10 13.81 21.52
CA GLU A 187 -9.55 13.96 22.88
C GLU A 187 -9.78 12.71 23.76
N ALA A 188 -10.82 11.93 23.49
CA ALA A 188 -11.04 10.66 24.18
C ALA A 188 -9.93 9.65 23.81
N MET A 189 -9.63 9.52 22.52
CA MET A 189 -8.54 8.68 22.05
C MET A 189 -7.18 9.13 22.61
N MET A 190 -6.93 10.45 22.66
CA MET A 190 -5.72 11.00 23.29
C MET A 190 -5.60 10.61 24.77
N ARG A 191 -6.72 10.67 25.51
CA ARG A 191 -6.75 10.26 26.94
C ARG A 191 -6.53 8.77 27.11
N ASP A 192 -7.13 7.95 26.25
CA ASP A 192 -6.99 6.49 26.28
C ASP A 192 -5.52 6.07 26.04
N GLU A 193 -4.80 6.83 25.19
CA GLU A 193 -3.35 6.68 24.96
C GLU A 193 -2.48 7.32 26.07
N GLY A 194 -3.07 7.93 27.08
CA GLY A 194 -2.35 8.62 28.16
C GLY A 194 -1.58 9.85 27.69
N ILE A 195 -2.04 10.50 26.60
CA ILE A 195 -1.43 11.70 26.03
C ILE A 195 -2.17 12.92 26.58
N PRO A 196 -1.52 13.81 27.33
CA PRO A 196 -2.18 14.98 27.94
C PRO A 196 -2.49 16.06 26.89
N SER A 197 -3.63 16.70 27.04
CA SER A 197 -4.03 17.84 26.22
C SER A 197 -3.07 19.02 26.40
N GLY A 198 -2.74 19.69 25.29
CA GLY A 198 -1.93 20.93 25.30
C GLY A 198 -0.42 20.70 25.51
N ALA A 199 0.05 19.47 25.63
CA ALA A 199 1.48 19.18 25.61
C ALA A 199 2.06 19.35 24.21
N ARG A 200 3.32 19.75 24.11
CA ARG A 200 4.10 19.60 22.88
C ARG A 200 4.34 18.12 22.62
N LEU A 201 4.10 17.69 21.38
CA LEU A 201 4.23 16.29 21.00
C LEU A 201 5.26 16.13 19.89
N VAL A 202 6.19 15.22 20.11
CA VAL A 202 7.13 14.76 19.08
C VAL A 202 6.79 13.33 18.72
N GLY A 203 6.52 13.08 17.45
CA GLY A 203 6.31 11.72 16.95
C GLY A 203 7.63 11.04 16.63
N MET A 204 7.79 9.78 17.05
CA MET A 204 8.91 8.94 16.63
C MET A 204 8.43 7.63 16.04
N SER A 205 9.00 7.24 14.88
CA SER A 205 8.80 5.92 14.30
C SER A 205 10.13 5.18 14.26
N VAL A 206 10.17 4.07 14.97
CA VAL A 206 11.36 3.21 15.10
C VAL A 206 11.04 1.81 14.59
N ARG A 207 12.05 1.13 14.06
CA ARG A 207 11.95 -0.24 13.52
C ARG A 207 13.22 -1.01 13.86
N GLU A 208 13.31 -2.26 13.43
CA GLU A 208 14.56 -3.02 13.50
C GLU A 208 15.72 -2.28 12.80
N PRO A 209 16.95 -2.35 13.35
CA PRO A 209 18.10 -1.60 12.83
C PRO A 209 18.44 -1.91 11.37
N GLY A 210 18.43 -3.19 10.96
CA GLY A 210 18.72 -3.59 9.60
C GLY A 210 19.95 -2.89 9.02
N ARG A 211 19.91 -2.57 7.72
CA ARG A 211 20.99 -1.83 7.05
C ARG A 211 21.18 -0.39 7.52
N ALA A 212 20.20 0.18 8.20
CA ALA A 212 20.30 1.55 8.72
C ALA A 212 21.35 1.69 9.82
N ALA A 213 21.66 0.62 10.52
CA ALA A 213 22.56 0.61 11.65
C ALA A 213 23.46 -0.65 11.66
N GLU A 214 23.98 -1.06 10.49
CA GLU A 214 24.81 -2.28 10.33
C GLU A 214 26.01 -2.38 11.29
N LYS A 215 26.50 -1.23 11.77
CA LYS A 215 27.67 -1.16 12.65
C LYS A 215 27.33 -1.08 14.13
N LEU A 216 26.04 -1.09 14.49
CA LEU A 216 25.57 -1.05 15.86
C LEU A 216 24.95 -2.39 16.23
N ASP A 217 25.20 -2.85 17.45
CA ASP A 217 24.32 -3.86 18.02
C ASP A 217 22.94 -3.27 18.32
N GLU A 218 21.95 -4.14 18.53
CA GLU A 218 20.55 -3.71 18.70
C GLU A 218 20.38 -2.85 19.97
N GLY A 219 21.14 -3.10 21.04
CA GLY A 219 21.11 -2.32 22.27
C GLY A 219 21.69 -0.93 22.10
N ASP A 220 22.84 -0.81 21.45
CA ASP A 220 23.47 0.48 21.12
C ASP A 220 22.59 1.32 20.18
N TYR A 221 21.92 0.67 19.24
CA TYR A 221 20.96 1.31 18.36
C TYR A 221 19.76 1.89 19.13
N HIS A 222 19.16 1.11 20.02
CA HIS A 222 18.04 1.59 20.84
C HIS A 222 18.49 2.71 21.81
N ALA A 223 19.68 2.59 22.40
CA ALA A 223 20.23 3.63 23.27
C ALA A 223 20.43 4.95 22.52
N LEU A 224 20.96 4.92 21.29
CA LEU A 224 21.13 6.12 20.48
C LEU A 224 19.79 6.81 20.17
N LEU A 225 18.75 6.03 19.84
CA LEU A 225 17.42 6.60 19.60
C LEU A 225 16.76 7.13 20.89
N ALA A 226 17.07 6.51 22.04
CA ALA A 226 16.66 7.01 23.36
C ALA A 226 17.35 8.35 23.70
N ASP A 227 18.64 8.50 23.37
CA ASP A 227 19.35 9.76 23.52
C ASP A 227 18.71 10.89 22.70
N VAL A 228 18.24 10.57 21.47
CA VAL A 228 17.47 11.52 20.64
C VAL A 228 16.13 11.87 21.30
N ALA A 229 15.40 10.88 21.81
CA ALA A 229 14.13 11.10 22.50
C ALA A 229 14.32 11.96 23.75
N ASP A 230 15.30 11.65 24.59
CA ASP A 230 15.65 12.42 25.79
C ASP A 230 16.11 13.84 25.48
N PHE A 231 16.83 14.03 24.37
CA PHE A 231 17.20 15.36 23.91
C PHE A 231 15.96 16.18 23.54
N LEU A 232 15.03 15.60 22.79
CA LEU A 232 13.76 16.25 22.40
C LEU A 232 12.92 16.61 23.63
N VAL A 233 12.78 15.70 24.60
CA VAL A 233 12.09 15.96 25.86
C VAL A 233 12.69 17.17 26.57
N ARG A 234 14.02 17.19 26.77
CA ARG A 234 14.69 18.26 27.51
C ARG A 234 14.78 19.58 26.76
N ARG A 235 15.06 19.53 25.45
CA ARG A 235 15.27 20.72 24.61
C ARG A 235 13.97 21.45 24.31
N LEU A 236 12.87 20.70 24.11
CA LEU A 236 11.62 21.24 23.65
C LEU A 236 10.53 21.28 24.74
N ASP A 237 10.80 20.76 25.92
CA ASP A 237 9.77 20.52 26.95
C ASP A 237 8.57 19.76 26.35
N ALA A 238 8.88 18.67 25.63
CA ALA A 238 7.92 17.92 24.83
C ALA A 238 7.71 16.51 25.40
N ARG A 239 6.65 15.86 24.96
CA ARG A 239 6.46 14.42 25.13
C ARG A 239 6.75 13.70 23.83
N VAL A 240 7.34 12.54 23.92
CA VAL A 240 7.62 11.69 22.76
C VAL A 240 6.52 10.64 22.64
N VAL A 241 5.91 10.55 21.48
CA VAL A 241 4.94 9.51 21.15
C VAL A 241 5.54 8.62 20.05
N PHE A 242 5.79 7.37 20.40
CA PHE A 242 6.21 6.37 19.43
C PHE A 242 5.00 5.88 18.65
N LEU A 243 5.08 5.91 17.32
CA LEU A 243 4.04 5.44 16.40
C LEU A 243 4.54 4.18 15.69
N PRO A 244 4.18 2.99 16.18
CA PRO A 244 4.45 1.75 15.45
C PRO A 244 3.65 1.74 14.15
N MET A 245 4.31 1.60 13.01
CA MET A 245 3.66 1.49 11.70
C MET A 245 3.34 0.04 11.33
N GLU A 246 3.92 -0.91 12.06
CA GLU A 246 3.59 -2.34 12.00
C GLU A 246 3.86 -3.01 13.36
N ARG A 247 3.33 -4.22 13.56
CA ARG A 247 3.39 -4.92 14.85
C ARG A 247 4.81 -5.10 15.41
N HIS A 248 5.79 -5.34 14.55
CA HIS A 248 7.17 -5.54 14.99
C HIS A 248 7.81 -4.27 15.55
N ASP A 249 7.35 -3.09 15.15
CA ASP A 249 7.86 -1.80 15.63
C ASP A 249 7.59 -1.58 17.12
N VAL A 250 6.51 -2.17 17.66
CA VAL A 250 6.14 -2.06 19.09
C VAL A 250 7.28 -2.53 19.99
N ARG A 251 7.94 -3.64 19.63
CA ARG A 251 9.10 -4.16 20.39
C ARG A 251 10.24 -3.15 20.43
N HIS A 252 10.54 -2.54 19.29
CA HIS A 252 11.63 -1.56 19.18
C HIS A 252 11.28 -0.25 19.91
N ALA A 253 10.02 0.19 19.84
CA ALA A 253 9.54 1.34 20.61
C ALA A 253 9.68 1.12 22.13
N HIS A 254 9.29 -0.06 22.64
CA HIS A 254 9.50 -0.42 24.05
C HIS A 254 10.98 -0.47 24.43
N ALA A 255 11.84 -1.01 23.56
CA ALA A 255 13.26 -1.06 23.81
C ALA A 255 13.86 0.36 23.89
N VAL A 256 13.54 1.25 22.97
CA VAL A 256 13.98 2.66 23.05
C VAL A 256 13.46 3.32 24.33
N LEU A 257 12.16 3.17 24.63
CA LEU A 257 11.56 3.72 25.85
C LEU A 257 12.27 3.25 27.12
N SER A 258 12.70 1.99 27.18
CA SER A 258 13.43 1.43 28.33
C SER A 258 14.85 1.99 28.51
N HIS A 259 15.45 2.52 27.44
CA HIS A 259 16.76 3.19 27.48
C HIS A 259 16.67 4.68 27.81
N MET A 260 15.47 5.30 27.71
CA MET A 260 15.29 6.72 28.03
C MET A 260 15.58 7.03 29.51
N THR A 261 16.15 8.18 29.78
CA THR A 261 16.35 8.72 31.15
C THR A 261 15.06 9.30 31.74
N ALA A 262 14.09 9.69 30.85
CA ALA A 262 12.79 10.21 31.24
C ALA A 262 11.66 9.37 30.57
N PRO A 263 11.52 8.08 30.89
CA PRO A 263 10.57 7.18 30.22
C PRO A 263 9.10 7.56 30.48
N ASP A 264 8.81 8.28 31.56
CA ASP A 264 7.49 8.84 31.88
C ASP A 264 7.04 9.92 30.89
N GLN A 265 7.95 10.52 30.13
CA GLN A 265 7.67 11.48 29.06
C GLN A 265 7.44 10.79 27.71
N GLY A 266 7.65 9.47 27.60
CA GLY A 266 7.39 8.66 26.42
C GLY A 266 6.03 7.96 26.48
N ARG A 267 5.38 7.79 25.32
CA ARG A 267 4.19 6.97 25.13
C ARG A 267 4.34 6.17 23.85
N ILE A 268 3.71 5.03 23.78
CA ILE A 268 3.63 4.21 22.57
C ILE A 268 2.17 4.15 22.18
N LEU A 269 1.83 4.58 20.97
CA LEU A 269 0.46 4.47 20.45
C LEU A 269 0.12 2.98 20.32
N HIS A 270 -0.98 2.54 20.95
CA HIS A 270 -1.27 1.11 21.08
C HIS A 270 -2.69 0.71 20.65
N GLY A 271 -3.59 1.66 20.46
CA GLY A 271 -4.94 1.41 19.98
C GLY A 271 -4.96 0.88 18.55
N ASP A 272 -6.06 0.19 18.21
CA ASP A 272 -6.31 -0.31 16.86
C ASP A 272 -7.00 0.79 16.04
N TYR A 273 -6.21 1.61 15.38
CA TYR A 273 -6.64 2.78 14.64
C TYR A 273 -6.61 2.56 13.13
N SER A 274 -7.58 3.16 12.44
CA SER A 274 -7.55 3.24 10.98
C SER A 274 -6.35 4.09 10.51
N PRO A 275 -5.85 3.89 9.28
CA PRO A 275 -4.82 4.75 8.72
C PRO A 275 -5.20 6.23 8.73
N GLY A 276 -6.49 6.55 8.48
CA GLY A 276 -7.01 7.91 8.55
C GLY A 276 -6.94 8.51 9.96
N GLN A 277 -7.21 7.70 10.99
CA GLN A 277 -7.09 8.12 12.39
C GLN A 277 -5.63 8.35 12.79
N VAL A 278 -4.70 7.47 12.36
CA VAL A 278 -3.27 7.69 12.58
C VAL A 278 -2.79 8.96 11.88
N LEU A 279 -3.25 9.21 10.64
CA LEU A 279 -2.99 10.47 9.94
C LEU A 279 -3.60 11.67 10.69
N GLY A 280 -4.80 11.49 11.27
CA GLY A 280 -5.44 12.49 12.13
C GLY A 280 -4.62 12.80 13.38
N PHE A 281 -4.06 11.75 14.01
CA PHE A 281 -3.15 11.90 15.17
C PHE A 281 -1.90 12.72 14.80
N MET A 282 -1.30 12.49 13.62
CA MET A 282 -0.11 13.24 13.19
C MET A 282 -0.31 14.76 13.23
N ARG A 283 -1.54 15.26 13.09
CA ARG A 283 -1.84 16.70 13.15
C ARG A 283 -1.61 17.32 14.53
N HIS A 284 -1.54 16.51 15.58
CA HIS A 284 -1.24 16.94 16.94
C HIS A 284 0.26 17.02 17.22
N LEU A 285 1.10 16.55 16.31
CA LEU A 285 2.55 16.59 16.46
C LEU A 285 3.11 17.95 16.04
N ASP A 286 4.10 18.41 16.78
CA ASP A 286 4.88 19.60 16.44
C ASP A 286 6.05 19.26 15.49
N VAL A 287 6.69 18.10 15.71
CA VAL A 287 7.82 17.59 14.92
C VAL A 287 7.74 16.07 14.87
N ALA A 288 8.28 15.48 13.81
CA ALA A 288 8.38 14.05 13.61
C ALA A 288 9.82 13.60 13.31
N VAL A 289 10.23 12.47 13.85
CA VAL A 289 11.52 11.82 13.56
C VAL A 289 11.27 10.35 13.29
N GLY A 290 11.63 9.83 12.12
CA GLY A 290 11.25 8.46 11.86
C GLY A 290 11.88 7.76 10.68
N MET A 291 11.81 6.43 10.75
CA MET A 291 12.42 5.51 9.80
C MET A 291 11.42 5.00 8.75
N ARG A 292 10.16 4.76 9.13
CA ARG A 292 9.16 4.17 8.24
C ARG A 292 8.70 5.15 7.17
N LEU A 293 8.68 4.72 5.91
CA LEU A 293 8.26 5.55 4.77
C LEU A 293 6.89 6.20 5.00
N HIS A 294 5.89 5.41 5.36
CA HIS A 294 4.53 5.93 5.53
C HIS A 294 4.40 6.86 6.74
N PHE A 295 5.21 6.70 7.79
CA PHE A 295 5.30 7.70 8.85
C PHE A 295 5.78 9.05 8.32
N VAL A 296 6.81 9.04 7.46
CA VAL A 296 7.33 10.26 6.82
C VAL A 296 6.29 10.86 5.86
N ILE A 297 5.59 10.02 5.08
CA ILE A 297 4.48 10.45 4.22
C ILE A 297 3.38 11.12 5.05
N PHE A 298 2.95 10.52 6.16
CA PHE A 298 1.89 11.05 7.02
C PHE A 298 2.27 12.37 7.67
N ALA A 299 3.53 12.49 8.16
CA ALA A 299 4.03 13.77 8.66
C ALA A 299 3.99 14.86 7.59
N ALA A 300 4.44 14.55 6.39
CA ALA A 300 4.44 15.48 5.27
C ALA A 300 3.02 15.90 4.85
N LEU A 301 2.07 14.94 4.76
CA LEU A 301 0.65 15.20 4.44
C LEU A 301 0.00 16.15 5.44
N THR A 302 0.35 16.06 6.71
CA THR A 302 -0.19 16.92 7.77
C THR A 302 0.56 18.24 7.91
N GLY A 303 1.67 18.41 7.16
CA GLY A 303 2.54 19.58 7.24
C GLY A 303 3.38 19.60 8.51
N VAL A 304 3.56 18.47 9.17
CA VAL A 304 4.45 18.31 10.32
C VAL A 304 5.88 18.20 9.82
N PRO A 305 6.80 19.06 10.25
CA PRO A 305 8.21 18.94 9.91
C PRO A 305 8.77 17.60 10.33
N VAL A 306 9.44 16.92 9.41
CA VAL A 306 9.92 15.57 9.64
C VAL A 306 11.41 15.43 9.35
N LEU A 307 12.13 14.76 10.25
CA LEU A 307 13.47 14.27 10.02
C LEU A 307 13.41 12.78 9.67
N PRO A 308 13.55 12.42 8.39
CA PRO A 308 13.65 11.03 8.00
C PRO A 308 14.96 10.41 8.47
N LEU A 309 14.91 9.17 8.95
CA LEU A 309 16.05 8.33 9.26
C LEU A 309 16.07 7.16 8.26
N PRO A 310 16.63 7.34 7.05
CA PRO A 310 16.46 6.37 5.98
C PRO A 310 17.23 5.07 6.26
N TYR A 311 16.52 3.95 6.18
CA TYR A 311 17.06 2.59 6.28
C TYR A 311 17.12 1.89 4.90
N SER A 312 16.51 2.50 3.89
CA SER A 312 16.40 1.95 2.54
C SER A 312 16.28 3.07 1.50
N GLY A 313 16.55 2.75 0.24
CA GLY A 313 16.52 3.71 -0.87
C GLY A 313 15.17 4.42 -0.99
N LYS A 314 14.04 3.73 -0.81
CA LYS A 314 12.70 4.32 -0.89
C LYS A 314 12.46 5.46 0.11
N VAL A 315 13.00 5.36 1.33
CA VAL A 315 12.89 6.45 2.33
C VAL A 315 13.82 7.59 1.97
N PHE A 316 15.01 7.26 1.48
CA PHE A 316 15.98 8.25 1.00
C PHE A 316 15.43 9.05 -0.19
N ASP A 317 14.87 8.36 -1.20
CA ASP A 317 14.29 9.04 -2.37
C ASP A 317 13.11 9.93 -1.99
N PHE A 318 12.21 9.45 -1.14
CA PHE A 318 11.09 10.26 -0.68
C PHE A 318 11.56 11.47 0.12
N ALA A 319 12.54 11.30 1.04
CA ALA A 319 13.14 12.41 1.77
C ALA A 319 13.76 13.46 0.85
N ARG A 320 14.45 13.02 -0.21
CA ARG A 320 15.00 13.90 -1.25
C ARG A 320 13.91 14.67 -1.99
N ARG A 321 12.83 14.01 -2.39
CA ARG A 321 11.66 14.64 -3.04
C ARG A 321 10.99 15.67 -2.13
N LEU A 322 10.95 15.44 -0.83
CA LEU A 322 10.48 16.42 0.16
C LEU A 322 11.47 17.58 0.38
N GLY A 323 12.73 17.44 -0.05
CA GLY A 323 13.82 18.36 0.31
C GLY A 323 14.11 18.35 1.81
N ALA A 324 13.77 17.25 2.48
CA ALA A 324 14.10 17.03 3.88
C ALA A 324 15.58 16.60 4.01
N PRO A 325 16.28 16.97 5.09
CA PRO A 325 17.59 16.42 5.35
C PRO A 325 17.47 14.91 5.56
N ALA A 326 18.25 14.14 4.82
CA ALA A 326 18.29 12.70 4.93
C ALA A 326 19.66 12.28 5.45
N LEU A 327 19.70 11.73 6.65
CA LEU A 327 20.90 11.12 7.20
C LEU A 327 21.00 9.69 6.67
N VAL A 328 22.21 9.26 6.32
CA VAL A 328 22.46 7.89 5.87
C VAL A 328 22.62 7.00 7.09
N GLY A 329 21.54 6.37 7.52
CA GLY A 329 21.53 5.45 8.64
C GLY A 329 21.59 6.12 10.02
N VAL A 330 21.69 5.26 11.05
CA VAL A 330 21.83 5.65 12.45
C VAL A 330 23.17 5.06 12.93
N ALA A 331 24.14 5.92 13.22
CA ALA A 331 25.48 5.52 13.64
C ALA A 331 25.97 6.41 14.80
N ARG A 332 26.80 5.86 15.70
CA ARG A 332 27.36 6.61 16.84
C ARG A 332 28.14 7.84 16.40
N GLU A 333 28.89 7.74 15.31
CA GLU A 333 29.67 8.85 14.75
C GLU A 333 28.77 9.97 14.23
N GLN A 334 27.52 9.68 13.94
CA GLN A 334 26.52 10.63 13.45
C GLN A 334 25.60 11.16 14.55
N ALA A 335 25.72 10.68 15.82
CA ALA A 335 24.84 11.07 16.90
C ALA A 335 24.78 12.61 17.08
N GLY A 336 25.92 13.27 17.08
CA GLY A 336 25.98 14.74 17.18
C GLY A 336 25.32 15.45 16.01
N LEU A 337 25.48 14.92 14.79
CA LEU A 337 24.81 15.44 13.60
C LEU A 337 23.30 15.23 13.66
N LEU A 338 22.86 14.06 14.11
CA LEU A 338 21.45 13.74 14.29
C LEU A 338 20.77 14.71 15.26
N LEU A 339 21.38 14.95 16.42
CA LEU A 339 20.88 15.91 17.42
C LEU A 339 20.85 17.35 16.86
N ALA A 340 21.87 17.74 16.12
CA ALA A 340 21.93 19.06 15.48
C ALA A 340 20.84 19.23 14.41
N GLU A 341 20.54 18.18 13.63
CA GLU A 341 19.48 18.24 12.63
C GLU A 341 18.08 18.29 13.25
N VAL A 342 17.88 17.58 14.37
CA VAL A 342 16.64 17.67 15.16
C VAL A 342 16.44 19.07 15.72
N ASP A 343 17.49 19.69 16.29
CA ASP A 343 17.45 21.06 16.83
C ASP A 343 17.16 22.08 15.71
N ARG A 344 17.86 21.94 14.59
CA ARG A 344 17.64 22.79 13.39
C ARG A 344 16.22 22.63 12.84
N LEU A 345 15.68 21.39 12.79
CA LEU A 345 14.33 21.14 12.33
C LEU A 345 13.30 21.93 13.15
N TRP A 346 13.51 22.00 14.44
CA TRP A 346 12.67 22.78 15.36
C TRP A 346 12.79 24.29 15.11
N ASP A 347 14.02 24.79 15.03
CA ASP A 347 14.26 26.22 14.86
C ASP A 347 13.78 26.75 13.47
N GLU A 348 13.80 25.91 12.44
CA GLU A 348 13.32 26.21 11.09
C GLU A 348 11.86 25.76 10.85
N TYR A 349 11.12 25.45 11.91
CA TYR A 349 9.76 24.91 11.84
C TYR A 349 8.82 25.62 10.84
N PRO A 350 8.65 26.96 10.86
CA PRO A 350 7.72 27.64 9.97
C PRO A 350 8.10 27.48 8.50
N GLN A 351 9.39 27.67 8.18
CA GLN A 351 9.92 27.62 6.80
C GLN A 351 9.84 26.22 6.23
N ARG A 352 10.15 25.21 7.03
CA ARG A 352 10.05 23.80 6.61
C ARG A 352 8.62 23.37 6.34
N ARG A 353 7.68 23.83 7.13
CA ARG A 353 6.25 23.53 6.96
C ARG A 353 5.71 24.10 5.65
N ASP A 354 6.06 25.33 5.31
CA ASP A 354 5.61 25.97 4.07
C ASP A 354 6.21 25.30 2.82
N GLY A 355 7.50 24.97 2.87
CA GLY A 355 8.16 24.22 1.81
C GLY A 355 7.56 22.82 1.58
N LEU A 356 7.23 22.11 2.65
CA LEU A 356 6.55 20.81 2.57
C LEU A 356 5.21 20.93 1.85
N ARG A 357 4.38 21.93 2.18
CA ARG A 357 3.07 22.12 1.58
C ARG A 357 3.12 22.25 0.05
N THR A 358 4.09 23.00 -0.47
CA THR A 358 4.25 23.18 -1.93
C THR A 358 4.60 21.86 -2.61
N ARG A 359 5.60 21.14 -2.10
CA ARG A 359 6.03 19.86 -2.68
C ARG A 359 4.98 18.78 -2.55
N MET A 360 4.21 18.79 -1.47
CA MET A 360 3.11 17.85 -1.27
C MET A 360 2.02 17.99 -2.33
N GLY A 361 1.75 19.22 -2.82
CA GLY A 361 0.80 19.43 -3.92
C GLY A 361 1.19 18.68 -5.18
N GLU A 362 2.47 18.73 -5.57
CA GLU A 362 3.01 18.04 -6.74
C GLU A 362 2.97 16.51 -6.55
N LEU A 363 3.33 16.03 -5.36
CA LEU A 363 3.33 14.60 -5.06
C LEU A 363 1.90 14.01 -5.03
N CYS A 364 0.94 14.72 -4.47
CA CYS A 364 -0.47 14.30 -4.47
C CYS A 364 -1.03 14.29 -5.90
N ALA A 365 -0.70 15.28 -6.74
CA ALA A 365 -1.10 15.30 -8.14
C ALA A 365 -0.53 14.08 -8.89
N SER A 366 0.75 13.75 -8.66
CA SER A 366 1.38 12.57 -9.24
C SER A 366 0.75 11.25 -8.75
N ALA A 367 0.35 11.15 -7.48
CA ALA A 367 -0.38 9.98 -6.99
C ALA A 367 -1.77 9.86 -7.63
N GLN A 368 -2.45 11.00 -7.89
CA GLN A 368 -3.74 11.04 -8.56
C GLN A 368 -3.67 10.54 -10.01
N GLU A 369 -2.55 10.72 -10.69
CA GLU A 369 -2.32 10.23 -12.06
C GLU A 369 -2.48 8.70 -12.14
N THR A 370 -2.03 7.94 -11.14
CA THR A 370 -2.27 6.48 -11.10
C THR A 370 -3.76 6.13 -11.11
N CYS A 371 -4.55 6.90 -10.36
CA CYS A 371 -6.00 6.73 -10.34
C CYS A 371 -6.63 7.02 -11.71
N GLU A 372 -6.14 8.03 -12.42
CA GLU A 372 -6.59 8.40 -13.75
C GLU A 372 -6.26 7.31 -14.78
N ARG A 373 -5.04 6.81 -14.78
CA ARG A 373 -4.62 5.71 -15.67
C ARG A 373 -5.45 4.44 -15.46
N CYS A 374 -5.66 4.04 -14.19
CA CYS A 374 -6.52 2.90 -13.88
C CYS A 374 -7.97 3.13 -14.33
N GLY A 375 -8.48 4.35 -14.18
CA GLY A 375 -9.80 4.76 -14.66
C GLY A 375 -9.93 4.65 -16.19
N SER A 376 -8.91 5.09 -16.94
CA SER A 376 -8.86 5.02 -18.40
C SER A 376 -8.87 3.56 -18.89
N LEU A 377 -8.08 2.68 -18.26
CA LEU A 377 -8.10 1.25 -18.57
C LEU A 377 -9.50 0.64 -18.33
N LEU A 378 -10.17 1.01 -17.25
CA LEU A 378 -11.54 0.57 -16.98
C LEU A 378 -12.56 1.08 -18.02
N ASP A 379 -12.33 2.27 -18.62
CA ASP A 379 -13.14 2.79 -19.71
C ASP A 379 -12.96 1.96 -20.99
N GLU A 380 -11.70 1.63 -21.32
CA GLU A 380 -11.35 0.79 -22.47
C GLU A 380 -11.95 -0.60 -22.36
N ILE A 381 -11.85 -1.24 -21.18
CA ILE A 381 -12.44 -2.55 -20.89
C ILE A 381 -13.97 -2.48 -21.07
N GLY A 382 -14.62 -1.42 -20.56
CA GLY A 382 -16.06 -1.21 -20.71
C GLY A 382 -16.49 -1.02 -22.17
N ALA A 383 -15.74 -0.24 -22.95
CA ALA A 383 -16.00 0.00 -24.36
C ALA A 383 -15.84 -1.28 -25.21
N ALA A 384 -14.79 -2.07 -24.96
CA ALA A 384 -14.55 -3.33 -25.66
C ALA A 384 -15.70 -4.34 -25.46
N ARG A 385 -16.30 -4.38 -24.26
CA ARG A 385 -17.46 -5.24 -23.95
C ARG A 385 -18.78 -4.72 -24.54
N GLY A 386 -18.93 -3.40 -24.62
CA GLY A 386 -20.12 -2.78 -25.21
C GLY A 386 -20.16 -2.91 -26.72
N SER A 387 -19.02 -3.03 -27.41
CA SER A 387 -18.87 -3.22 -28.84
C SER A 387 -18.97 -4.68 -29.30
N GLY A 388 -18.82 -5.65 -28.37
CA GLY A 388 -19.10 -7.07 -28.62
C GLY A 388 -20.60 -7.32 -28.58
N GLY A 389 -21.32 -6.88 -29.64
CA GLY A 389 -22.77 -6.96 -29.78
C GLY A 389 -23.29 -8.37 -29.53
N ALA A 390 -24.53 -8.42 -29.03
CA ALA A 390 -25.32 -9.64 -28.90
C ALA A 390 -25.16 -10.52 -30.15
N PRO A 391 -25.00 -11.85 -30.01
CA PRO A 391 -25.07 -12.74 -31.16
C PRO A 391 -26.39 -12.48 -31.84
N ALA A 392 -26.33 -12.24 -33.14
CA ALA A 392 -27.54 -12.13 -33.98
C ALA A 392 -28.45 -13.32 -33.67
N PRO A 393 -29.77 -13.11 -33.58
CA PRO A 393 -30.66 -14.25 -33.39
C PRO A 393 -30.43 -15.20 -34.57
N ASP A 394 -30.13 -16.44 -34.26
CA ASP A 394 -29.96 -17.55 -35.18
C ASP A 394 -31.29 -17.65 -35.96
N GLU A 395 -31.33 -17.10 -37.16
CA GLU A 395 -32.42 -17.38 -38.12
C GLU A 395 -32.28 -18.84 -38.52
N GLY A 396 -32.91 -19.71 -37.74
CA GLY A 396 -33.08 -21.11 -38.09
C GLY A 396 -33.70 -21.22 -39.46
N PRO A 397 -33.23 -22.15 -40.34
CA PRO A 397 -33.76 -22.31 -41.69
C PRO A 397 -35.23 -22.70 -41.62
N SER A 398 -36.10 -21.87 -42.21
CA SER A 398 -37.47 -22.20 -42.53
C SER A 398 -37.47 -23.31 -43.57
N GLY A 399 -37.76 -24.52 -43.15
CA GLY A 399 -37.84 -25.69 -43.99
C GLY A 399 -39.15 -26.45 -43.77
N ASP A 400 -40.24 -26.00 -44.37
CA ASP A 400 -41.41 -26.81 -44.61
C ASP A 400 -41.06 -27.89 -45.64
N GLY A 401 -41.10 -29.15 -45.23
CA GLY A 401 -41.00 -30.30 -46.12
C GLY A 401 -41.54 -31.54 -45.44
N PRO A 402 -42.55 -32.25 -46.07
CA PRO A 402 -43.25 -33.32 -45.38
C PRO A 402 -42.41 -34.60 -45.26
N TYR A 403 -42.32 -35.12 -44.08
CA TYR A 403 -41.67 -36.38 -43.76
C TYR A 403 -42.51 -37.52 -44.32
N ARG A 404 -42.02 -38.27 -45.34
CA ARG A 404 -42.47 -39.60 -45.67
C ARG A 404 -41.74 -40.64 -44.86
N ALA A 405 -42.48 -41.39 -44.10
CA ALA A 405 -42.00 -42.58 -43.38
C ALA A 405 -41.89 -43.77 -44.33
N GLU A 406 -40.73 -44.43 -44.42
CA GLU A 406 -40.58 -45.77 -44.94
C GLU A 406 -40.12 -46.72 -43.84
N PRO A 407 -40.67 -47.98 -43.84
CA PRO A 407 -40.40 -48.92 -42.74
C PRO A 407 -39.10 -49.69 -42.93
N ARG A 408 -38.39 -49.91 -41.83
CA ARG A 408 -37.21 -50.80 -41.76
C ARG A 408 -37.64 -52.27 -41.67
N PRO A 409 -36.95 -53.17 -42.39
CA PRO A 409 -37.13 -54.62 -42.15
C PRO A 409 -36.22 -55.08 -40.98
N LEU A 410 -36.79 -55.98 -40.19
CA LEU A 410 -36.16 -56.86 -39.27
C LEU A 410 -35.31 -57.93 -40.00
N HIS A 411 -34.12 -58.25 -39.50
CA HIS A 411 -33.33 -59.49 -39.55
C HIS A 411 -31.83 -59.10 -39.34
N ALA A 412 -31.00 -59.79 -38.58
CA ALA A 412 -30.96 -61.03 -37.79
C ALA A 412 -29.85 -60.80 -36.74
#